data_d377501d173df182255f157103598082
#
_entry.id   d377501d173df182255f157103598082
#
_cell.length_a   1.000
_cell.length_b   1.000
_cell.length_c   1.000
_cell.angle_alpha   90.00
_cell.angle_beta   90.00
_cell.angle_gamma   90.00
#
_symmetry.space_group_name_H-M   'P 1'
#
loop_
_entity.id
_entity.type
_entity.pdbx_description
1 polymer ?
#
loop_
_entity_poly.entity_id
_entity_poly.type
_entity_poly.pdbx_seq_one_letter_code
_entity_poly.pdbx_strand_id
1 'polypeptide(L)'
;MAMSLTTPSKIRELQIKLYRKAKNEPEFRFYQLYDKVYREDILDHAYELARANHGAPGVDGESFEDIESRGLEEWKNGLREELRNKTYQPQPVRRVMIPKPGGGERPLGIPTVRDRVAQTAAKLILEPIWEAELEPNAYGYRPRKSAQGAIRKVDELLHEGYTDVVDADLSKYFDTIPHSELLQCVARRIVDRYMLHLIKMWLKVPVEERDGNGKRRLTGGKDNDRGTPQGGVISPALANLYMNRMLKGWRQSRRGEQFRAQMVNYADDFVILSRGKAAEALEWTRGVLKRLELTLNEKKTSVRNAREERFDFLGYTFGPHYSARTGREYLGYSPSKKSVSRIKTKVGELLVPGNMDPWEKVCERLNQILKGWRTYFGCGATSKAYRAVDEHVYDKVRHFLRRRHKVSSQGTHQFPEERVFGSMGVVRLQGPMGVRL
;
A
#
# COMPACT_ATOMS: atom_id res chain seq x y z
N MET A 1 -0.39 6.04 15.55
CA MET A 1 0.33 6.75 14.46
C MET A 1 1.79 6.49 14.66
N ALA A 2 2.42 5.72 13.78
CA ALA A 2 3.87 5.72 13.77
C ALA A 2 4.31 7.15 13.45
N MET A 3 5.10 7.78 14.32
CA MET A 3 5.77 9.04 14.03
C MET A 3 6.57 8.79 12.74
N SER A 4 6.26 9.53 11.67
CA SER A 4 7.08 9.47 10.47
C SER A 4 8.44 10.02 10.85
N LEU A 5 9.46 9.17 10.90
CA LEU A 5 10.83 9.57 11.18
C LEU A 5 11.23 10.66 10.17
N THR A 6 11.63 11.80 10.68
CA THR A 6 12.08 12.91 9.84
C THR A 6 13.41 12.54 9.20
N THR A 7 13.49 12.58 7.89
CA THR A 7 14.75 12.32 7.16
C THR A 7 15.82 13.33 7.57
N PRO A 8 17.01 12.91 8.03
CA PRO A 8 18.10 13.78 8.40
C PRO A 8 18.50 14.75 7.28
N SER A 9 18.93 15.97 7.63
CA SER A 9 19.22 17.05 6.67
C SER A 9 20.20 16.65 5.57
N LYS A 10 21.31 15.98 5.92
CA LYS A 10 22.32 15.50 4.95
C LYS A 10 21.74 14.53 3.92
N ILE A 11 20.88 13.61 4.37
CA ILE A 11 20.20 12.65 3.48
C ILE A 11 19.20 13.42 2.61
N ARG A 12 18.44 14.33 3.20
CA ARG A 12 17.45 15.14 2.49
C ARG A 12 18.09 16.00 1.39
N GLU A 13 19.22 16.62 1.68
CA GLU A 13 19.99 17.38 0.70
C GLU A 13 20.45 16.50 -0.49
N LEU A 14 20.96 15.30 -0.20
CA LEU A 14 21.32 14.33 -1.23
C LEU A 14 20.11 13.96 -2.08
N GLN A 15 18.97 13.65 -1.47
CA GLN A 15 17.74 13.34 -2.18
C GLN A 15 17.27 14.48 -3.08
N ILE A 16 17.34 15.72 -2.59
CA ILE A 16 17.00 16.92 -3.38
C ILE A 16 17.94 17.07 -4.58
N LYS A 17 19.25 16.88 -4.38
CA LYS A 17 20.25 16.96 -5.47
C LYS A 17 19.99 15.89 -6.53
N LEU A 18 19.73 14.63 -6.12
CA LEU A 18 19.41 13.54 -7.04
C LEU A 18 18.12 13.80 -7.81
N TYR A 19 17.06 14.25 -7.13
CA TYR A 19 15.79 14.59 -7.77
C TYR A 19 15.94 15.73 -8.78
N ARG A 20 16.60 16.83 -8.38
CA ARG A 20 16.82 17.99 -9.26
C ARG A 20 17.64 17.61 -10.49
N LYS A 21 18.72 16.86 -10.31
CA LYS A 21 19.54 16.37 -11.42
C LYS A 21 18.71 15.49 -12.36
N ALA A 22 17.94 14.55 -11.84
CA ALA A 22 17.07 13.69 -12.63
C ALA A 22 15.98 14.47 -13.37
N LYS A 23 15.40 15.51 -12.74
CA LYS A 23 14.32 16.32 -13.32
C LYS A 23 14.80 17.28 -14.38
N ASN A 24 15.93 17.95 -14.14
CA ASN A 24 16.46 18.97 -15.04
C ASN A 24 17.22 18.36 -16.23
N GLU A 25 17.76 17.16 -16.06
CA GLU A 25 18.52 16.44 -17.11
C GLU A 25 17.88 15.07 -17.36
N PRO A 26 16.80 15.00 -18.15
CA PRO A 26 16.05 13.77 -18.39
C PRO A 26 16.87 12.63 -19.02
N GLU A 27 17.94 12.96 -19.75
CA GLU A 27 18.81 11.98 -20.40
C GLU A 27 20.02 11.61 -19.53
N PHE A 28 20.23 12.27 -18.38
CA PHE A 28 21.36 11.97 -17.50
C PHE A 28 21.22 10.58 -16.90
N ARG A 29 22.27 9.77 -17.01
CA ARG A 29 22.37 8.42 -16.48
C ARG A 29 23.32 8.39 -15.30
N PHE A 30 22.81 7.97 -14.15
CA PHE A 30 23.54 7.94 -12.88
C PHE A 30 24.47 6.73 -12.83
N TYR A 31 25.76 6.97 -12.72
CA TYR A 31 26.82 5.95 -12.78
C TYR A 31 27.55 5.75 -11.44
N GLN A 32 27.29 6.58 -10.43
CA GLN A 32 27.94 6.51 -9.12
C GLN A 32 26.91 6.71 -8.01
N LEU A 33 26.26 5.63 -7.61
CA LEU A 33 25.22 5.62 -6.59
C LEU A 33 25.47 4.59 -5.49
N TYR A 34 26.12 3.47 -5.85
CA TYR A 34 26.31 2.36 -4.93
C TYR A 34 27.14 2.73 -3.70
N ASP A 35 28.14 3.60 -3.86
CA ASP A 35 28.97 4.14 -2.77
C ASP A 35 28.15 4.85 -1.68
N LYS A 36 26.98 5.32 -2.01
CA LYS A 36 26.07 6.01 -1.07
C LYS A 36 25.25 5.04 -0.24
N VAL A 37 25.04 3.81 -0.71
CA VAL A 37 24.21 2.81 -0.02
C VAL A 37 24.84 2.40 1.33
N TYR A 38 26.17 2.30 1.38
CA TYR A 38 26.91 1.92 2.59
C TYR A 38 27.47 3.11 3.39
N ARG A 39 26.99 4.33 3.12
CA ARG A 39 27.28 5.47 4.00
C ARG A 39 26.63 5.22 5.35
N GLU A 40 27.36 5.58 6.41
CA GLU A 40 26.91 5.39 7.79
C GLU A 40 25.58 6.08 8.06
N ASP A 41 25.44 7.36 7.72
CA ASP A 41 24.21 8.13 7.92
C ASP A 41 23.01 7.52 7.15
N ILE A 42 23.24 6.92 5.98
CA ILE A 42 22.20 6.25 5.19
C ILE A 42 21.78 4.93 5.83
N LEU A 43 22.75 4.11 6.31
CA LEU A 43 22.45 2.85 6.95
C LEU A 43 21.77 3.03 8.31
N ASP A 44 22.19 4.00 9.09
CA ASP A 44 21.55 4.36 10.37
C ASP A 44 20.09 4.74 10.16
N HIS A 45 19.83 5.66 9.25
CA HIS A 45 18.45 6.07 8.95
C HIS A 45 17.64 4.93 8.32
N ALA A 46 18.25 4.09 7.50
CA ALA A 46 17.59 2.90 6.92
C ALA A 46 17.21 1.88 8.00
N TYR A 47 18.07 1.69 9.00
CA TYR A 47 17.77 0.85 10.16
C TYR A 47 16.56 1.38 10.95
N GLU A 48 16.59 2.66 11.30
CA GLU A 48 15.49 3.31 12.04
C GLU A 48 14.15 3.22 11.28
N LEU A 49 14.16 3.44 9.98
CA LEU A 49 12.97 3.29 9.14
C LEU A 49 12.46 1.85 9.10
N ALA A 50 13.37 0.87 8.99
CA ALA A 50 12.99 -0.54 9.00
C ALA A 50 12.45 -0.97 10.37
N ARG A 51 13.05 -0.50 11.47
CA ARG A 51 12.62 -0.75 12.85
C ARG A 51 11.24 -0.16 13.14
N ALA A 52 10.98 1.06 12.71
CA ALA A 52 9.70 1.74 12.92
C ALA A 52 8.50 1.01 12.29
N ASN A 53 8.73 0.12 11.34
CA ASN A 53 7.69 -0.70 10.73
C ASN A 53 7.36 -1.98 11.53
N HIS A 54 8.08 -2.29 12.62
CA HIS A 54 7.85 -3.44 13.50
C HIS A 54 7.61 -4.77 12.75
N GLY A 55 8.33 -4.99 11.64
CA GLY A 55 8.12 -6.18 10.81
C GLY A 55 8.69 -7.45 11.43
N ALA A 56 8.00 -8.57 11.27
CA ALA A 56 8.43 -9.88 11.77
C ALA A 56 9.80 -10.31 11.23
N PRO A 57 10.56 -11.18 11.94
CA PRO A 57 11.85 -11.72 11.48
C PRO A 57 11.75 -12.47 10.16
N GLY A 58 12.85 -12.53 9.41
CA GLY A 58 12.99 -13.29 8.16
C GLY A 58 13.17 -14.79 8.37
N VAL A 59 13.93 -15.42 7.47
CA VAL A 59 14.28 -16.85 7.54
C VAL A 59 15.29 -17.15 8.65
N ASP A 60 16.11 -16.17 9.02
CA ASP A 60 17.11 -16.22 10.08
C ASP A 60 16.48 -16.22 11.49
N GLY A 61 15.23 -15.79 11.60
CA GLY A 61 14.54 -15.65 12.89
C GLY A 61 15.01 -14.46 13.71
N GLU A 62 15.93 -13.63 13.20
CA GLU A 62 16.51 -12.52 13.94
C GLU A 62 15.56 -11.31 13.95
N SER A 63 15.19 -10.84 15.15
CA SER A 63 14.36 -9.66 15.38
C SER A 63 15.22 -8.40 15.56
N PHE A 64 14.59 -7.22 15.57
CA PHE A 64 15.28 -5.96 15.92
C PHE A 64 15.77 -5.97 17.36
N GLU A 65 14.99 -6.54 18.27
CA GLU A 65 15.34 -6.67 19.69
C GLU A 65 16.57 -7.58 19.89
N ASP A 66 16.68 -8.66 19.12
CA ASP A 66 17.86 -9.55 19.15
C ASP A 66 19.12 -8.82 18.68
N ILE A 67 19.02 -8.04 17.60
CA ILE A 67 20.13 -7.24 17.06
C ILE A 67 20.59 -6.21 18.09
N GLU A 68 19.66 -5.48 18.70
CA GLU A 68 19.95 -4.45 19.69
C GLU A 68 20.61 -5.04 20.96
N SER A 69 20.17 -6.22 21.40
CA SER A 69 20.72 -6.90 22.56
C SER A 69 22.13 -7.46 22.35
N ARG A 70 22.48 -7.83 21.12
CA ARG A 70 23.81 -8.38 20.75
C ARG A 70 24.85 -7.33 20.40
N GLY A 71 24.43 -6.10 20.10
CA GLY A 71 25.33 -5.02 19.71
C GLY A 71 25.01 -4.43 18.34
N LEU A 72 24.15 -3.42 18.33
CA LEU A 72 23.66 -2.78 17.12
C LEU A 72 24.78 -2.19 16.26
N GLU A 73 25.77 -1.56 16.89
CA GLU A 73 26.85 -0.90 16.13
C GLU A 73 27.74 -1.90 15.39
N GLU A 74 28.06 -3.04 16.02
CA GLU A 74 28.81 -4.11 15.39
C GLU A 74 28.04 -4.72 14.22
N TRP A 75 26.76 -4.96 14.40
CA TRP A 75 25.86 -5.47 13.36
C TRP A 75 25.79 -4.52 12.14
N LYS A 76 25.62 -3.20 12.38
CA LYS A 76 25.60 -2.19 11.30
C LYS A 76 26.93 -2.13 10.57
N ASN A 77 28.04 -2.15 11.29
CA ASN A 77 29.37 -2.17 10.70
C ASN A 77 29.60 -3.43 9.86
N GLY A 78 29.14 -4.59 10.30
CA GLY A 78 29.18 -5.82 9.53
C GLY A 78 28.46 -5.70 8.19
N LEU A 79 27.21 -5.20 8.19
CA LEU A 79 26.47 -4.95 6.96
C LEU A 79 27.15 -3.91 6.06
N ARG A 80 27.69 -2.84 6.67
CA ARG A 80 28.43 -1.78 5.95
C ARG A 80 29.64 -2.34 5.20
N GLU A 81 30.48 -3.14 5.89
CA GLU A 81 31.67 -3.75 5.28
C GLU A 81 31.32 -4.74 4.18
N GLU A 82 30.27 -5.54 4.35
CA GLU A 82 29.84 -6.44 3.29
C GLU A 82 29.34 -5.68 2.03
N LEU A 83 28.58 -4.61 2.21
CA LEU A 83 28.17 -3.76 1.09
C LEU A 83 29.38 -3.08 0.45
N ARG A 84 30.28 -2.53 1.24
CA ARG A 84 31.52 -1.87 0.77
C ARG A 84 32.39 -2.82 -0.03
N ASN A 85 32.62 -4.02 0.48
CA ASN A 85 33.47 -5.06 -0.12
C ASN A 85 32.73 -5.84 -1.23
N LYS A 86 31.43 -5.56 -1.45
CA LYS A 86 30.58 -6.22 -2.47
C LYS A 86 30.40 -7.72 -2.21
N THR A 87 30.50 -8.13 -0.96
CA THR A 87 30.29 -9.50 -0.50
C THR A 87 28.86 -9.73 0.03
N TYR A 88 28.06 -8.68 0.16
CA TYR A 88 26.67 -8.79 0.57
C TYR A 88 25.90 -9.72 -0.36
N GLN A 89 25.17 -10.67 0.25
CA GLN A 89 24.25 -11.58 -0.43
C GLN A 89 22.91 -11.58 0.31
N PRO A 90 21.78 -11.32 -0.37
CA PRO A 90 20.46 -11.38 0.26
C PRO A 90 20.12 -12.83 0.61
N GLN A 91 19.46 -13.00 1.75
CA GLN A 91 18.94 -14.29 2.18
C GLN A 91 17.56 -14.58 1.56
N PRO A 92 17.14 -15.88 1.52
CA PRO A 92 15.80 -16.22 1.07
C PRO A 92 14.72 -15.44 1.83
N VAL A 93 13.63 -15.08 1.15
CA VAL A 93 12.48 -14.49 1.83
C VAL A 93 11.59 -15.55 2.44
N ARG A 94 11.16 -15.35 3.68
CA ARG A 94 10.24 -16.26 4.38
C ARG A 94 8.82 -16.05 3.88
N ARG A 95 8.20 -17.08 3.30
CA ARG A 95 6.81 -17.05 2.84
C ARG A 95 5.83 -17.15 4.00
N VAL A 96 4.88 -16.23 4.04
CA VAL A 96 3.71 -16.26 4.93
C VAL A 96 2.46 -16.04 4.12
N MET A 97 1.45 -16.89 4.32
CA MET A 97 0.16 -16.74 3.66
C MET A 97 -0.74 -15.84 4.51
N ILE A 98 -1.24 -14.76 3.92
CA ILE A 98 -2.15 -13.82 4.59
C ILE A 98 -3.54 -13.97 4.01
N PRO A 99 -4.59 -14.18 4.83
CA PRO A 99 -5.96 -14.27 4.35
C PRO A 99 -6.39 -13.01 3.59
N LYS A 100 -7.00 -13.20 2.41
CA LYS A 100 -7.61 -12.10 1.66
C LYS A 100 -9.01 -11.81 2.19
N PRO A 101 -9.40 -10.54 2.29
CA PRO A 101 -10.79 -10.19 2.55
C PRO A 101 -11.68 -10.56 1.36
N GLY A 102 -12.37 -11.65 1.41
CA GLY A 102 -13.19 -12.16 0.30
C GLY A 102 -12.84 -13.58 -0.11
N GLY A 103 -11.99 -14.22 0.69
CA GLY A 103 -11.55 -15.60 0.50
C GLY A 103 -10.23 -15.74 -0.26
N GLY A 104 -9.56 -16.88 -0.03
CA GLY A 104 -8.22 -17.15 -0.54
C GLY A 104 -7.12 -16.47 0.27
N GLU A 105 -5.87 -16.69 -0.17
CA GLU A 105 -4.68 -16.21 0.53
C GLU A 105 -3.81 -15.34 -0.39
N ARG A 106 -3.01 -14.48 0.24
CA ARG A 106 -2.00 -13.67 -0.43
C ARG A 106 -0.63 -14.10 0.08
N PRO A 107 0.27 -14.55 -0.78
CA PRO A 107 1.63 -14.86 -0.38
C PRO A 107 2.39 -13.57 -0.08
N LEU A 108 2.98 -13.47 1.12
CA LEU A 108 3.88 -12.41 1.52
C LEU A 108 5.27 -12.98 1.73
N GLY A 109 6.29 -12.38 1.15
CA GLY A 109 7.68 -12.71 1.40
C GLY A 109 8.28 -11.76 2.42
N ILE A 110 8.74 -12.26 3.55
CA ILE A 110 9.36 -11.47 4.61
C ILE A 110 10.89 -11.58 4.48
N PRO A 111 11.58 -10.49 4.05
CA PRO A 111 13.04 -10.45 4.04
C PRO A 111 13.60 -10.41 5.46
N THR A 112 14.86 -10.78 5.65
CA THR A 112 15.58 -10.58 6.91
C THR A 112 15.65 -9.10 7.28
N VAL A 113 15.91 -8.78 8.56
CA VAL A 113 16.11 -7.38 8.98
C VAL A 113 17.24 -6.76 8.18
N ARG A 114 18.31 -7.52 7.96
CA ARG A 114 19.50 -7.12 7.19
C ARG A 114 19.15 -6.73 5.76
N ASP A 115 18.37 -7.55 5.07
CA ASP A 115 17.95 -7.28 3.71
C ASP A 115 16.98 -6.09 3.65
N ARG A 116 16.12 -5.91 4.64
CA ARG A 116 15.24 -4.74 4.75
C ARG A 116 16.03 -3.44 4.89
N VAL A 117 17.09 -3.44 5.71
CA VAL A 117 17.96 -2.27 5.88
C VAL A 117 18.72 -1.98 4.58
N ALA A 118 19.31 -2.97 3.94
CA ALA A 118 20.01 -2.80 2.66
C ALA A 118 19.06 -2.27 1.55
N GLN A 119 17.85 -2.82 1.43
CA GLN A 119 16.84 -2.36 0.48
C GLN A 119 16.36 -0.93 0.79
N THR A 120 16.20 -0.59 2.07
CA THR A 120 15.80 0.76 2.50
C THR A 120 16.90 1.77 2.16
N ALA A 121 18.16 1.44 2.43
CA ALA A 121 19.31 2.28 2.08
C ALA A 121 19.38 2.55 0.57
N ALA A 122 19.26 1.50 -0.26
CA ALA A 122 19.19 1.68 -1.72
C ALA A 122 17.97 2.49 -2.17
N LYS A 123 16.80 2.27 -1.56
CA LYS A 123 15.57 3.01 -1.85
C LYS A 123 15.72 4.50 -1.55
N LEU A 124 16.36 4.88 -0.45
CA LEU A 124 16.62 6.28 -0.10
C LEU A 124 17.39 7.03 -1.20
N ILE A 125 18.23 6.33 -1.96
CA ILE A 125 19.04 6.87 -3.06
C ILE A 125 18.27 6.85 -4.39
N LEU A 126 17.56 5.76 -4.68
CA LEU A 126 16.93 5.53 -5.99
C LEU A 126 15.58 6.22 -6.14
N GLU A 127 14.79 6.26 -5.06
CA GLU A 127 13.42 6.81 -5.10
C GLU A 127 13.36 8.26 -5.60
N PRO A 128 14.25 9.19 -5.20
CA PRO A 128 14.24 10.55 -5.74
C PRO A 128 14.47 10.62 -7.26
N ILE A 129 15.31 9.75 -7.80
CA ILE A 129 15.59 9.69 -9.24
C ILE A 129 14.36 9.19 -10.00
N TRP A 130 13.72 8.11 -9.51
CA TRP A 130 12.52 7.56 -10.12
C TRP A 130 11.32 8.50 -9.99
N GLU A 131 11.16 9.14 -8.82
CA GLU A 131 10.07 10.09 -8.58
C GLU A 131 10.08 11.26 -9.57
N ALA A 132 11.25 11.69 -10.04
CA ALA A 132 11.38 12.72 -11.06
C ALA A 132 10.77 12.30 -12.42
N GLU A 133 10.62 11.00 -12.67
CA GLU A 133 10.13 10.43 -13.92
C GLU A 133 8.71 9.90 -13.88
N LEU A 134 8.16 9.64 -12.68
CA LEU A 134 6.83 9.09 -12.55
C LEU A 134 5.78 10.08 -13.01
N GLU A 135 4.82 9.58 -13.79
CA GLU A 135 3.70 10.38 -14.29
C GLU A 135 2.85 10.94 -13.12
N PRO A 136 2.30 12.16 -13.24
CA PRO A 136 1.58 12.81 -12.13
C PRO A 136 0.30 12.09 -11.70
N ASN A 137 -0.30 11.29 -12.58
CA ASN A 137 -1.51 10.51 -12.35
C ASN A 137 -1.27 9.14 -11.67
N ALA A 138 -0.04 8.79 -11.32
CA ALA A 138 0.30 7.66 -10.45
C ALA A 138 0.34 8.10 -8.99
N TYR A 139 -0.37 7.40 -8.11
CA TYR A 139 -0.53 7.77 -6.69
C TYR A 139 0.04 6.75 -5.72
N GLY A 140 0.05 5.45 -6.06
CA GLY A 140 0.46 4.38 -5.14
C GLY A 140 1.93 4.42 -4.76
N TYR A 141 2.25 4.17 -3.49
CA TYR A 141 3.61 4.02 -2.96
C TYR A 141 4.57 5.18 -3.27
N ARG A 142 4.06 6.39 -3.43
CA ARG A 142 4.86 7.57 -3.76
C ARG A 142 4.90 8.58 -2.63
N PRO A 143 6.04 9.27 -2.41
CA PRO A 143 6.11 10.39 -1.48
C PRO A 143 5.07 11.47 -1.81
N ARG A 144 4.41 12.03 -0.80
CA ARG A 144 3.41 13.11 -0.93
C ARG A 144 2.18 12.78 -1.78
N LYS A 145 2.01 11.54 -2.23
CA LYS A 145 0.79 11.04 -2.86
C LYS A 145 0.04 10.13 -1.91
N SER A 146 -1.26 10.03 -2.05
CA SER A 146 -2.10 9.21 -1.18
C SER A 146 -3.29 8.61 -1.93
N ALA A 147 -3.89 7.58 -1.34
CA ALA A 147 -5.13 7.01 -1.86
C ALA A 147 -6.26 8.06 -1.89
N GLN A 148 -6.35 8.91 -0.86
CA GLN A 148 -7.32 10.01 -0.82
C GLN A 148 -7.09 11.03 -1.96
N GLY A 149 -5.83 11.24 -2.37
CA GLY A 149 -5.50 12.07 -3.53
C GLY A 149 -6.04 11.47 -4.84
N ALA A 150 -5.88 10.15 -5.03
CA ALA A 150 -6.43 9.43 -6.16
C ALA A 150 -7.97 9.47 -6.17
N ILE A 151 -8.60 9.23 -5.01
CA ILE A 151 -10.06 9.27 -4.83
C ILE A 151 -10.62 10.65 -5.18
N ARG A 152 -10.02 11.73 -4.67
CA ARG A 152 -10.44 13.10 -5.02
C ARG A 152 -10.28 13.38 -6.51
N LYS A 153 -9.21 12.88 -7.14
CA LYS A 153 -9.02 13.06 -8.59
C LYS A 153 -10.08 12.35 -9.41
N VAL A 154 -10.50 11.15 -9.00
CA VAL A 154 -11.63 10.45 -9.63
C VAL A 154 -12.92 11.26 -9.48
N ASP A 155 -13.19 11.78 -8.28
CA ASP A 155 -14.38 12.62 -8.02
C ASP A 155 -14.39 13.90 -8.87
N GLU A 156 -13.27 14.63 -8.94
CA GLU A 156 -13.09 15.79 -9.80
C GLU A 156 -13.43 15.46 -11.27
N LEU A 157 -12.87 14.38 -11.80
CA LEU A 157 -13.10 13.96 -13.18
C LEU A 157 -14.56 13.60 -13.47
N LEU A 158 -15.23 12.93 -12.53
CA LEU A 158 -16.67 12.65 -12.64
C LEU A 158 -17.48 13.94 -12.73
N HIS A 159 -17.18 14.95 -11.91
CA HIS A 159 -17.83 16.26 -11.96
C HIS A 159 -17.49 17.06 -13.23
N GLU A 160 -16.30 16.87 -13.80
CA GLU A 160 -15.93 17.40 -15.10
C GLU A 160 -16.63 16.69 -16.27
N GLY A 161 -17.43 15.65 -16.02
CA GLY A 161 -18.19 14.93 -17.03
C GLY A 161 -17.48 13.75 -17.68
N TYR A 162 -16.41 13.24 -17.09
CA TYR A 162 -15.77 11.97 -17.49
C TYR A 162 -16.51 10.82 -16.80
N THR A 163 -17.68 10.46 -17.32
CA THR A 163 -18.59 9.52 -16.64
C THR A 163 -18.53 8.09 -17.13
N ASP A 164 -17.91 7.82 -18.28
CA ASP A 164 -17.67 6.45 -18.74
C ASP A 164 -16.37 5.94 -18.13
N VAL A 165 -16.46 4.91 -17.32
CA VAL A 165 -15.36 4.44 -16.47
C VAL A 165 -14.94 3.04 -16.89
N VAL A 166 -13.66 2.87 -17.19
CA VAL A 166 -13.00 1.57 -17.21
C VAL A 166 -12.51 1.29 -15.81
N ASP A 167 -13.09 0.29 -15.16
CA ASP A 167 -12.60 -0.29 -13.90
C ASP A 167 -11.76 -1.51 -14.25
N ALA A 168 -10.44 -1.44 -14.00
CA ALA A 168 -9.49 -2.42 -14.47
C ALA A 168 -8.62 -2.98 -13.33
N ASP A 169 -8.52 -4.31 -13.26
CA ASP A 169 -7.73 -5.07 -12.29
C ASP A 169 -6.64 -5.88 -13.02
N LEU A 170 -5.41 -5.84 -12.52
CA LEU A 170 -4.31 -6.63 -13.07
C LEU A 170 -4.20 -7.98 -12.36
N SER A 171 -4.04 -9.04 -13.14
CA SER A 171 -3.84 -10.38 -12.60
C SER A 171 -2.43 -10.54 -12.07
N LYS A 172 -2.28 -10.73 -10.73
CA LYS A 172 -1.00 -11.05 -10.08
C LYS A 172 0.14 -10.11 -10.49
N TYR A 173 -0.11 -8.81 -10.56
CA TYR A 173 0.82 -7.81 -11.09
C TYR A 173 2.25 -7.99 -10.57
N PHE A 174 2.44 -7.99 -9.25
CA PHE A 174 3.76 -8.13 -8.62
C PHE A 174 4.47 -9.44 -8.97
N ASP A 175 3.72 -10.50 -9.27
CA ASP A 175 4.27 -11.84 -9.52
C ASP A 175 4.62 -12.05 -11.02
N THR A 176 4.17 -11.15 -11.91
CA THR A 176 4.27 -11.33 -13.37
C THR A 176 5.22 -10.36 -14.06
N ILE A 177 5.73 -9.34 -13.38
CA ILE A 177 6.65 -8.35 -13.96
C ILE A 177 7.91 -9.04 -14.48
N PRO A 178 8.25 -8.99 -15.80
CA PRO A 178 9.46 -9.61 -16.34
C PRO A 178 10.73 -8.92 -15.82
N HIS A 179 11.68 -9.68 -15.30
CA HIS A 179 12.91 -9.13 -14.73
C HIS A 179 13.79 -8.39 -15.77
N SER A 180 13.90 -8.93 -16.99
CA SER A 180 14.66 -8.31 -18.09
C SER A 180 14.14 -6.91 -18.39
N GLU A 181 12.81 -6.80 -18.60
CA GLU A 181 12.14 -5.55 -18.92
C GLU A 181 12.18 -4.54 -17.77
N LEU A 182 12.02 -5.04 -16.54
CA LEU A 182 12.13 -4.21 -15.34
C LEU A 182 13.53 -3.65 -15.17
N LEU A 183 14.58 -4.49 -15.33
CA LEU A 183 15.97 -4.06 -15.25
C LEU A 183 16.33 -3.07 -16.37
N GLN A 184 15.77 -3.22 -17.57
CA GLN A 184 15.89 -2.22 -18.62
C GLN A 184 15.26 -0.89 -18.23
N CYS A 185 14.11 -0.90 -17.55
CA CYS A 185 13.49 0.32 -17.02
C CYS A 185 14.40 1.02 -16.00
N VAL A 186 15.00 0.26 -15.10
CA VAL A 186 15.97 0.78 -14.13
C VAL A 186 17.20 1.35 -14.86
N ALA A 187 17.73 0.61 -15.83
CA ALA A 187 18.96 0.95 -16.56
C ALA A 187 18.82 2.19 -17.46
N ARG A 188 17.61 2.66 -17.73
CA ARG A 188 17.40 3.95 -18.43
C ARG A 188 18.05 5.11 -17.68
N ARG A 189 18.02 5.09 -16.36
CA ARG A 189 18.54 6.17 -15.51
C ARG A 189 19.72 5.73 -14.66
N ILE A 190 19.83 4.46 -14.32
CA ILE A 190 20.84 3.91 -13.40
C ILE A 190 21.78 3.01 -14.21
N VAL A 191 23.03 3.44 -14.38
CA VAL A 191 24.08 2.65 -15.08
C VAL A 191 25.18 2.20 -14.12
N ASP A 192 25.05 2.50 -12.84
CA ASP A 192 25.91 1.95 -11.80
C ASP A 192 25.73 0.43 -11.74
N ARG A 193 26.75 -0.29 -12.17
CA ARG A 193 26.72 -1.77 -12.31
C ARG A 193 26.44 -2.48 -10.97
N TYR A 194 26.97 -1.93 -9.87
CA TYR A 194 26.79 -2.55 -8.56
C TYR A 194 25.38 -2.30 -8.01
N MET A 195 24.81 -1.14 -8.27
CA MET A 195 23.41 -0.86 -7.96
C MET A 195 22.46 -1.75 -8.77
N LEU A 196 22.70 -1.91 -10.06
CA LEU A 196 21.93 -2.83 -10.91
C LEU A 196 22.08 -4.28 -10.46
N HIS A 197 23.30 -4.70 -10.08
CA HIS A 197 23.54 -6.03 -9.54
C HIS A 197 22.77 -6.27 -8.24
N LEU A 198 22.77 -5.31 -7.33
CA LEU A 198 22.03 -5.36 -6.06
C LEU A 198 20.53 -5.56 -6.29
N ILE A 199 19.94 -4.78 -7.18
CA ILE A 199 18.52 -4.93 -7.56
C ILE A 199 18.26 -6.32 -8.16
N LYS A 200 19.14 -6.78 -9.05
CA LYS A 200 19.03 -8.11 -9.68
C LYS A 200 19.09 -9.23 -8.64
N MET A 201 19.96 -9.13 -7.63
CA MET A 201 20.02 -10.10 -6.53
C MET A 201 18.69 -10.17 -5.77
N TRP A 202 18.08 -9.02 -5.42
CA TRP A 202 16.79 -9.00 -4.73
C TRP A 202 15.64 -9.55 -5.56
N LEU A 203 15.64 -9.34 -6.88
CA LEU A 203 14.63 -9.92 -7.77
C LEU A 203 14.75 -11.45 -7.87
N LYS A 204 15.97 -11.97 -7.77
CA LYS A 204 16.29 -13.41 -7.89
C LYS A 204 16.44 -14.13 -6.55
N VAL A 205 16.06 -13.48 -5.46
CA VAL A 205 16.15 -14.11 -4.13
C VAL A 205 15.17 -15.31 -4.04
N PRO A 206 15.62 -16.47 -3.52
CA PRO A 206 14.73 -17.60 -3.30
C PRO A 206 13.65 -17.29 -2.27
N VAL A 207 12.56 -18.04 -2.35
CA VAL A 207 11.47 -18.01 -1.38
C VAL A 207 11.51 -19.29 -0.56
N GLU A 208 11.60 -19.17 0.76
CA GLU A 208 11.50 -20.30 1.69
C GLU A 208 10.04 -20.46 2.12
N GLU A 209 9.52 -21.65 1.89
CA GLU A 209 8.20 -22.10 2.39
C GLU A 209 8.44 -23.23 3.42
N ARG A 210 7.61 -23.25 4.45
CA ARG A 210 7.57 -24.39 5.39
C ARG A 210 6.25 -25.11 5.21
N ASP A 211 6.32 -26.41 4.99
CA ASP A 211 5.13 -27.26 4.96
C ASP A 211 4.55 -27.47 6.38
N GLY A 212 3.39 -28.11 6.47
CA GLY A 212 2.71 -28.39 7.74
C GLY A 212 3.53 -29.24 8.71
N ASN A 213 4.57 -29.93 8.23
CA ASN A 213 5.51 -30.73 9.02
C ASN A 213 6.81 -29.96 9.36
N GLY A 214 6.88 -28.68 9.03
CA GLY A 214 8.05 -27.84 9.29
C GLY A 214 9.22 -28.02 8.30
N LYS A 215 9.08 -28.86 7.28
CA LYS A 215 10.11 -29.09 6.26
C LYS A 215 10.27 -27.85 5.38
N ARG A 216 11.50 -27.41 5.22
CA ARG A 216 11.86 -26.26 4.39
C ARG A 216 11.87 -26.63 2.91
N ARG A 217 11.24 -25.80 2.09
CA ARG A 217 11.27 -25.88 0.63
C ARG A 217 11.69 -24.52 0.08
N LEU A 218 12.71 -24.48 -0.76
CA LEU A 218 13.13 -23.28 -1.51
C LEU A 218 12.49 -23.33 -2.90
N THR A 219 11.89 -22.21 -3.31
CA THR A 219 11.32 -22.01 -4.65
C THR A 219 11.86 -20.71 -5.25
N GLY A 220 11.86 -20.60 -6.58
CA GLY A 220 12.45 -19.46 -7.29
C GLY A 220 13.98 -19.50 -7.28
N GLY A 221 14.64 -18.36 -7.13
CA GLY A 221 16.08 -18.24 -7.16
C GLY A 221 16.61 -17.85 -8.54
N LYS A 222 17.76 -18.40 -8.96
CA LYS A 222 18.47 -18.00 -10.19
C LYS A 222 17.65 -18.14 -11.46
N ASP A 223 16.77 -19.13 -11.50
CA ASP A 223 15.92 -19.45 -12.66
C ASP A 223 14.64 -18.60 -12.71
N ASN A 224 14.35 -17.85 -11.65
CA ASN A 224 13.21 -16.95 -11.63
C ASN A 224 13.48 -15.75 -12.54
N ASP A 225 12.64 -15.55 -13.55
CA ASP A 225 12.75 -14.45 -14.52
C ASP A 225 11.61 -13.42 -14.38
N ARG A 226 10.68 -13.64 -13.43
CA ARG A 226 9.49 -12.80 -13.22
C ARG A 226 9.21 -12.53 -11.76
N GLY A 227 8.54 -11.42 -11.54
CA GLY A 227 7.97 -11.00 -10.25
C GLY A 227 8.92 -10.22 -9.38
N THR A 228 8.32 -9.45 -8.49
CA THR A 228 9.02 -8.77 -7.39
C THR A 228 8.50 -9.36 -6.08
N PRO A 229 9.38 -9.72 -5.11
CA PRO A 229 8.92 -10.31 -3.86
C PRO A 229 7.90 -9.42 -3.15
N GLN A 230 6.66 -9.92 -3.01
CA GLN A 230 5.63 -9.20 -2.25
C GLN A 230 6.04 -9.13 -0.78
N GLY A 231 6.36 -7.92 -0.29
CA GLY A 231 6.90 -7.66 1.05
C GLY A 231 8.34 -7.15 1.05
N GLY A 232 9.05 -7.20 -0.08
CA GLY A 232 10.32 -6.49 -0.25
C GLY A 232 10.14 -4.97 -0.19
N VAL A 233 11.03 -4.27 0.48
CA VAL A 233 10.96 -2.80 0.68
C VAL A 233 11.05 -2.03 -0.64
N ILE A 234 11.86 -2.51 -1.58
CA ILE A 234 12.06 -1.85 -2.88
C ILE A 234 11.01 -2.26 -3.93
N SER A 235 10.31 -3.39 -3.73
CA SER A 235 9.37 -3.95 -4.70
C SER A 235 8.25 -3.01 -5.15
N PRO A 236 7.61 -2.21 -4.26
CA PRO A 236 6.60 -1.24 -4.67
C PRO A 236 7.14 -0.14 -5.60
N ALA A 237 8.37 0.33 -5.36
CA ALA A 237 8.99 1.36 -6.19
C ALA A 237 9.36 0.81 -7.58
N LEU A 238 9.87 -0.43 -7.65
CA LEU A 238 10.15 -1.13 -8.90
C LEU A 238 8.87 -1.40 -9.70
N ALA A 239 7.80 -1.84 -9.03
CA ALA A 239 6.49 -2.02 -9.66
C ALA A 239 5.95 -0.70 -10.23
N ASN A 240 6.00 0.40 -9.48
CA ASN A 240 5.62 1.72 -10.00
C ASN A 240 6.45 2.14 -11.22
N LEU A 241 7.76 1.89 -11.20
CA LEU A 241 8.64 2.19 -12.33
C LEU A 241 8.22 1.40 -13.58
N TYR A 242 7.81 0.14 -13.41
CA TYR A 242 7.34 -0.68 -14.53
C TYR A 242 5.98 -0.22 -15.06
N MET A 243 5.02 0.04 -14.17
CA MET A 243 3.70 0.59 -14.54
C MET A 243 3.80 1.95 -15.25
N ASN A 244 4.79 2.73 -14.89
CA ASN A 244 5.02 4.04 -15.52
C ASN A 244 5.29 3.95 -17.03
N ARG A 245 5.68 2.80 -17.57
CA ARG A 245 5.77 2.57 -19.04
C ARG A 245 4.41 2.76 -19.73
N MET A 246 3.36 2.19 -19.13
CA MET A 246 1.99 2.34 -19.64
C MET A 246 1.54 3.81 -19.55
N LEU A 247 1.77 4.44 -18.40
CA LEU A 247 1.37 5.83 -18.16
C LEU A 247 2.12 6.81 -19.08
N LYS A 248 3.43 6.63 -19.25
CA LYS A 248 4.23 7.40 -20.24
C LYS A 248 3.74 7.16 -21.66
N GLY A 249 3.47 5.92 -22.04
CA GLY A 249 2.91 5.57 -23.34
C GLY A 249 1.58 6.26 -23.60
N TRP A 250 0.68 6.30 -22.60
CA TRP A 250 -0.59 7.03 -22.66
C TRP A 250 -0.38 8.51 -22.99
N ARG A 251 0.50 9.19 -22.24
CA ARG A 251 0.79 10.62 -22.45
C ARG A 251 1.48 10.88 -23.78
N GLN A 252 2.54 10.13 -24.11
CA GLN A 252 3.35 10.36 -25.32
C GLN A 252 2.57 10.12 -26.61
N SER A 253 1.65 9.17 -26.62
CA SER A 253 0.78 8.88 -27.76
C SER A 253 -0.51 9.71 -27.76
N ARG A 254 -0.63 10.71 -26.87
CA ARG A 254 -1.81 11.60 -26.72
C ARG A 254 -3.15 10.87 -26.63
N ARG A 255 -3.15 9.70 -26.02
CA ARG A 255 -4.38 8.87 -25.90
C ARG A 255 -5.43 9.52 -25.01
N GLY A 256 -5.01 10.31 -24.02
CA GLY A 256 -5.93 11.11 -23.22
C GLY A 256 -6.79 12.06 -24.06
N GLU A 257 -6.19 12.74 -25.03
CA GLU A 257 -6.89 13.62 -25.96
C GLU A 257 -7.77 12.82 -26.93
N GLN A 258 -7.19 11.80 -27.57
CA GLN A 258 -7.87 10.97 -28.55
C GLN A 258 -9.11 10.28 -28.00
N PHE A 259 -9.01 9.73 -26.78
CA PHE A 259 -10.12 9.02 -26.13
C PHE A 259 -10.94 9.95 -25.23
N ARG A 260 -10.61 11.24 -25.18
CA ARG A 260 -11.24 12.20 -24.26
C ARG A 260 -11.30 11.61 -22.85
N ALA A 261 -10.15 11.11 -22.37
CA ALA A 261 -10.08 10.28 -21.18
C ALA A 261 -8.88 10.65 -20.30
N GLN A 262 -9.03 10.39 -18.99
CA GLN A 262 -8.01 10.57 -17.98
C GLN A 262 -7.81 9.24 -17.24
N MET A 263 -6.55 8.92 -16.93
CA MET A 263 -6.20 7.72 -16.18
C MET A 263 -5.79 8.10 -14.76
N VAL A 264 -6.28 7.38 -13.76
CA VAL A 264 -5.87 7.50 -12.37
C VAL A 264 -5.37 6.14 -11.91
N ASN A 265 -4.10 6.07 -11.50
CA ASN A 265 -3.44 4.82 -11.12
C ASN A 265 -3.01 4.83 -9.65
N TYR A 266 -3.21 3.73 -8.98
CA TYR A 266 -2.72 3.45 -7.63
C TYR A 266 -2.11 2.05 -7.57
N ALA A 267 -0.81 1.94 -7.81
CA ALA A 267 -0.09 0.66 -7.93
C ALA A 267 -0.66 -0.23 -9.06
N ASP A 268 -1.24 -1.38 -8.70
CA ASP A 268 -1.91 -2.32 -9.60
C ASP A 268 -3.38 -1.98 -9.89
N ASP A 269 -4.01 -1.15 -9.06
CA ASP A 269 -5.36 -0.65 -9.29
C ASP A 269 -5.34 0.60 -10.17
N PHE A 270 -6.15 0.66 -11.21
CA PHE A 270 -6.32 1.89 -12.00
C PHE A 270 -7.71 2.00 -12.61
N VAL A 271 -8.11 3.22 -12.84
CA VAL A 271 -9.35 3.55 -13.56
C VAL A 271 -9.05 4.51 -14.70
N ILE A 272 -9.80 4.36 -15.81
CA ILE A 272 -9.78 5.32 -16.92
C ILE A 272 -11.18 5.92 -17.01
N LEU A 273 -11.27 7.23 -16.87
CA LEU A 273 -12.51 7.96 -16.97
C LEU A 273 -12.56 8.69 -18.30
N SER A 274 -13.64 8.54 -19.06
CA SER A 274 -13.79 9.04 -20.44
C SER A 274 -15.10 9.78 -20.65
N ARG A 275 -15.14 10.55 -21.71
CA ARG A 275 -16.35 11.19 -22.25
C ARG A 275 -16.77 10.48 -23.55
N GLY A 276 -17.34 9.27 -23.41
CA GLY A 276 -17.93 8.51 -24.51
C GLY A 276 -17.00 7.58 -25.29
N LYS A 277 -15.72 7.38 -24.83
CA LYS A 277 -14.74 6.53 -25.53
C LYS A 277 -14.00 5.55 -24.61
N ALA A 278 -14.68 5.06 -23.59
CA ALA A 278 -14.07 4.17 -22.61
C ALA A 278 -13.70 2.79 -23.20
N ALA A 279 -14.50 2.27 -24.14
CA ALA A 279 -14.24 1.00 -24.78
C ALA A 279 -12.95 1.03 -25.61
N GLU A 280 -12.72 2.09 -26.39
CA GLU A 280 -11.50 2.28 -27.19
C GLU A 280 -10.27 2.47 -26.28
N ALA A 281 -10.44 3.17 -25.15
CA ALA A 281 -9.40 3.34 -24.14
C ALA A 281 -9.01 1.99 -23.50
N LEU A 282 -10.00 1.12 -23.20
CA LEU A 282 -9.76 -0.23 -22.69
C LEU A 282 -9.02 -1.09 -23.73
N GLU A 283 -9.41 -1.05 -24.99
CA GLU A 283 -8.77 -1.85 -26.04
C GLU A 283 -7.30 -1.44 -26.25
N TRP A 284 -7.02 -0.14 -26.25
CA TRP A 284 -5.64 0.35 -26.28
C TRP A 284 -4.85 -0.17 -25.05
N THR A 285 -5.47 -0.13 -23.89
CA THR A 285 -4.85 -0.60 -22.63
C THR A 285 -4.51 -2.08 -22.69
N ARG A 286 -5.42 -2.92 -23.23
CA ARG A 286 -5.14 -4.36 -23.48
C ARG A 286 -3.91 -4.55 -24.37
N GLY A 287 -3.84 -3.80 -25.46
CA GLY A 287 -2.72 -3.86 -26.40
C GLY A 287 -1.39 -3.46 -25.76
N VAL A 288 -1.38 -2.45 -24.89
CA VAL A 288 -0.17 -2.02 -24.16
C VAL A 288 0.23 -3.03 -23.11
N LEU A 289 -0.72 -3.50 -22.29
CA LEU A 289 -0.43 -4.49 -21.23
C LEU A 289 0.10 -5.80 -21.82
N LYS A 290 -0.43 -6.25 -22.94
CA LYS A 290 0.10 -7.41 -23.66
C LYS A 290 1.58 -7.20 -24.05
N ARG A 291 1.94 -6.02 -24.57
CA ARG A 291 3.36 -5.69 -24.89
C ARG A 291 4.25 -5.56 -23.66
N LEU A 292 3.66 -5.25 -22.50
CA LEU A 292 4.34 -5.24 -21.20
C LEU A 292 4.33 -6.62 -20.52
N GLU A 293 3.81 -7.65 -21.20
CA GLU A 293 3.65 -8.99 -20.65
C GLU A 293 2.84 -9.03 -19.32
N LEU A 294 1.90 -8.10 -19.21
CA LEU A 294 0.96 -8.01 -18.09
C LEU A 294 -0.44 -8.44 -18.54
N THR A 295 -1.22 -8.99 -17.63
CA THR A 295 -2.53 -9.55 -17.94
C THR A 295 -3.62 -8.84 -17.15
N LEU A 296 -4.66 -8.36 -17.87
CA LEU A 296 -5.90 -7.90 -17.25
C LEU A 296 -6.68 -9.05 -16.67
N ASN A 297 -7.32 -8.83 -15.56
CA ASN A 297 -8.33 -9.74 -15.03
C ASN A 297 -9.67 -9.45 -15.70
N GLU A 298 -9.94 -10.11 -16.83
CA GLU A 298 -11.14 -9.86 -17.62
C GLU A 298 -12.46 -10.05 -16.84
N LYS A 299 -12.48 -10.93 -15.83
CA LYS A 299 -13.66 -11.13 -14.98
C LYS A 299 -13.96 -9.95 -14.05
N LYS A 300 -12.96 -9.12 -13.78
CA LYS A 300 -13.10 -7.95 -12.91
C LYS A 300 -12.99 -6.63 -13.67
N THR A 301 -12.56 -6.67 -14.93
CA THR A 301 -12.48 -5.49 -15.77
C THR A 301 -13.83 -5.22 -16.44
N SER A 302 -14.33 -4.00 -16.32
CA SER A 302 -15.62 -3.61 -16.90
C SER A 302 -15.62 -2.15 -17.33
N VAL A 303 -16.48 -1.85 -18.30
CA VAL A 303 -16.81 -0.48 -18.71
C VAL A 303 -18.19 -0.15 -18.17
N ARG A 304 -18.33 0.98 -17.47
CA ARG A 304 -19.58 1.41 -16.83
C ARG A 304 -19.81 2.90 -17.03
N ASN A 305 -21.08 3.30 -17.07
CA ASN A 305 -21.45 4.70 -16.96
C ASN A 305 -21.70 5.05 -15.49
N ALA A 306 -20.88 5.91 -14.91
CA ALA A 306 -20.95 6.29 -13.49
C ALA A 306 -22.24 7.04 -13.13
N ARG A 307 -23.04 7.53 -14.09
CA ARG A 307 -24.36 8.12 -13.86
C ARG A 307 -25.45 7.07 -13.65
N GLU A 308 -25.26 5.87 -14.14
CA GLU A 308 -26.22 4.78 -14.14
C GLU A 308 -25.81 3.68 -13.17
N GLU A 309 -24.51 3.35 -13.15
CA GLU A 309 -23.97 2.25 -12.37
C GLU A 309 -22.89 2.72 -11.40
N ARG A 310 -22.72 1.96 -10.33
CA ARG A 310 -21.66 2.19 -9.34
C ARG A 310 -20.43 1.36 -9.63
N PHE A 311 -19.25 1.92 -9.34
CA PHE A 311 -17.98 1.19 -9.37
C PHE A 311 -17.20 1.40 -8.08
N ASP A 312 -16.34 0.44 -7.74
CA ASP A 312 -15.50 0.48 -6.54
C ASP A 312 -14.07 0.85 -6.92
N PHE A 313 -13.47 1.83 -6.24
CA PHE A 313 -12.04 2.15 -6.38
C PHE A 313 -11.45 2.49 -5.01
N LEU A 314 -10.33 1.85 -4.66
CA LEU A 314 -9.60 2.04 -3.39
C LEU A 314 -10.50 1.96 -2.14
N GLY A 315 -11.47 1.05 -2.16
CA GLY A 315 -12.37 0.83 -1.02
C GLY A 315 -13.54 1.80 -0.91
N TYR A 316 -13.68 2.72 -1.84
CA TYR A 316 -14.85 3.58 -2.00
C TYR A 316 -15.72 3.10 -3.17
N THR A 317 -17.02 3.37 -3.08
CA THR A 317 -17.98 3.18 -4.16
C THR A 317 -18.36 4.54 -4.71
N PHE A 318 -18.14 4.75 -6.01
CA PHE A 318 -18.50 5.93 -6.78
C PHE A 318 -19.78 5.70 -7.56
N GLY A 319 -20.54 6.77 -7.87
CA GLY A 319 -21.73 6.73 -8.70
C GLY A 319 -22.89 7.53 -8.15
N PRO A 320 -24.16 7.19 -8.48
CA PRO A 320 -25.33 7.94 -8.06
C PRO A 320 -25.51 7.91 -6.54
N HIS A 321 -25.64 9.10 -5.97
CA HIS A 321 -25.98 9.36 -4.56
C HIS A 321 -27.16 10.29 -4.49
N TYR A 322 -27.89 10.28 -3.36
CA TYR A 322 -29.04 11.11 -3.13
C TYR A 322 -28.82 12.00 -1.91
N SER A 323 -29.06 13.29 -2.07
CA SER A 323 -28.99 14.26 -0.97
C SER A 323 -30.07 13.97 0.07
N ALA A 324 -29.66 13.76 1.32
CA ALA A 324 -30.60 13.52 2.42
C ALA A 324 -31.52 14.73 2.68
N ARG A 325 -31.10 15.95 2.29
CA ARG A 325 -31.86 17.18 2.52
C ARG A 325 -32.85 17.48 1.39
N THR A 326 -32.45 17.21 0.11
CA THR A 326 -33.23 17.65 -1.06
C THR A 326 -33.79 16.50 -1.86
N GLY A 327 -33.42 15.25 -1.57
CA GLY A 327 -33.75 14.09 -2.42
C GLY A 327 -33.09 14.07 -3.80
N ARG A 328 -32.38 15.14 -4.19
CA ARG A 328 -31.80 15.25 -5.53
C ARG A 328 -30.64 14.28 -5.69
N GLU A 329 -30.56 13.68 -6.86
CA GLU A 329 -29.45 12.85 -7.30
C GLU A 329 -28.20 13.68 -7.60
N TYR A 330 -27.03 13.16 -7.24
CA TYR A 330 -25.73 13.72 -7.57
C TYR A 330 -24.71 12.61 -7.73
N LEU A 331 -23.67 12.83 -8.52
CA LEU A 331 -22.52 11.95 -8.54
C LEU A 331 -21.69 12.17 -7.29
N GLY A 332 -21.34 11.10 -6.61
CA GLY A 332 -20.56 11.17 -5.38
C GLY A 332 -19.85 9.85 -5.08
N TYR A 333 -19.29 9.78 -3.88
CA TYR A 333 -18.61 8.58 -3.40
C TYR A 333 -18.81 8.39 -1.90
N SER A 334 -18.73 7.14 -1.46
CA SER A 334 -18.87 6.76 -0.06
C SER A 334 -18.04 5.51 0.24
N PRO A 335 -17.73 5.24 1.51
CA PRO A 335 -17.08 3.96 1.88
C PRO A 335 -17.86 2.77 1.32
N SER A 336 -17.19 1.84 0.64
CA SER A 336 -17.84 0.70 0.00
C SER A 336 -18.47 -0.24 1.04
N LYS A 337 -19.51 -0.98 0.63
CA LYS A 337 -20.12 -2.02 1.49
C LYS A 337 -19.07 -3.03 1.99
N LYS A 338 -18.10 -3.38 1.14
CA LYS A 338 -16.99 -4.27 1.51
C LYS A 338 -16.10 -3.67 2.60
N SER A 339 -15.83 -2.35 2.53
CA SER A 339 -15.02 -1.65 3.53
C SER A 339 -15.73 -1.55 4.88
N VAL A 340 -17.05 -1.31 4.86
CA VAL A 340 -17.89 -1.32 6.07
C VAL A 340 -17.98 -2.72 6.67
N SER A 341 -18.14 -3.76 5.86
CA SER A 341 -18.13 -5.15 6.34
C SER A 341 -16.81 -5.53 7.00
N ARG A 342 -15.67 -5.13 6.40
CA ARG A 342 -14.34 -5.42 6.95
C ARG A 342 -14.10 -4.82 8.33
N ILE A 343 -14.50 -3.56 8.56
CA ILE A 343 -14.36 -2.96 9.88
C ILE A 343 -15.25 -3.66 10.90
N LYS A 344 -16.48 -4.02 10.53
CA LYS A 344 -17.39 -4.80 11.38
C LYS A 344 -16.80 -6.15 11.78
N THR A 345 -16.16 -6.85 10.84
CA THR A 345 -15.44 -8.11 11.11
C THR A 345 -14.30 -7.90 12.10
N LYS A 346 -13.42 -6.90 11.88
CA LYS A 346 -12.30 -6.59 12.78
C LYS A 346 -12.76 -6.24 14.20
N VAL A 347 -13.85 -5.49 14.33
CA VAL A 347 -14.46 -5.20 15.64
C VAL A 347 -14.95 -6.50 16.28
N GLY A 348 -15.59 -7.40 15.51
CA GLY A 348 -16.05 -8.67 16.00
C GLY A 348 -14.92 -9.60 16.47
N GLU A 349 -13.79 -9.64 15.74
CA GLU A 349 -12.59 -10.41 16.09
C GLU A 349 -11.91 -9.93 17.39
N LEU A 350 -11.97 -8.62 17.68
CA LEU A 350 -11.46 -8.07 18.93
C LEU A 350 -12.39 -8.37 20.11
N LEU A 351 -13.70 -8.27 19.92
CA LEU A 351 -14.72 -8.37 20.96
C LEU A 351 -15.28 -9.80 21.09
N VAL A 352 -14.41 -10.79 21.05
CA VAL A 352 -14.77 -12.20 21.26
C VAL A 352 -14.85 -12.55 22.73
N PRO A 353 -15.68 -13.54 23.13
CA PRO A 353 -15.81 -13.95 24.54
C PRO A 353 -14.51 -14.39 25.20
N GLY A 354 -13.56 -14.94 24.41
CA GLY A 354 -12.25 -15.39 24.90
C GLY A 354 -11.23 -14.26 25.13
N ASN A 355 -11.53 -13.03 24.78
CA ASN A 355 -10.64 -11.90 25.06
C ASN A 355 -10.75 -11.50 26.53
N MET A 356 -9.72 -11.83 27.33
CA MET A 356 -9.64 -11.58 28.77
C MET A 356 -8.85 -10.31 29.12
N ASP A 357 -8.35 -9.57 28.15
CA ASP A 357 -7.62 -8.31 28.39
C ASP A 357 -8.48 -7.29 29.20
N PRO A 358 -7.89 -6.45 30.08
CA PRO A 358 -8.61 -5.34 30.74
C PRO A 358 -9.35 -4.45 29.75
N TRP A 359 -10.51 -3.89 30.18
CA TRP A 359 -11.36 -3.07 29.30
C TRP A 359 -10.59 -1.90 28.68
N GLU A 360 -9.75 -1.26 29.44
CA GLU A 360 -8.93 -0.13 29.00
C GLU A 360 -8.08 -0.50 27.77
N LYS A 361 -7.44 -1.67 27.83
CA LYS A 361 -6.61 -2.18 26.71
C LYS A 361 -7.46 -2.60 25.50
N VAL A 362 -8.61 -3.23 25.74
CA VAL A 362 -9.57 -3.57 24.67
C VAL A 362 -10.12 -2.31 24.01
N CYS A 363 -10.51 -1.31 24.80
CA CYS A 363 -11.04 -0.02 24.34
C CYS A 363 -9.98 0.74 23.54
N GLU A 364 -8.73 0.76 24.00
CA GLU A 364 -7.63 1.39 23.26
C GLU A 364 -7.46 0.78 21.87
N ARG A 365 -7.38 -0.57 21.79
CA ARG A 365 -7.28 -1.29 20.52
C ARG A 365 -8.48 -1.04 19.60
N LEU A 366 -9.68 -1.07 20.16
CA LEU A 366 -10.91 -0.75 19.44
C LEU A 366 -10.85 0.66 18.85
N ASN A 367 -10.45 1.63 19.67
CA ASN A 367 -10.32 3.02 19.25
C ASN A 367 -9.23 3.22 18.17
N GLN A 368 -8.13 2.49 18.24
CA GLN A 368 -7.10 2.49 17.17
C GLN A 368 -7.68 2.00 15.84
N ILE A 369 -8.46 0.92 15.86
CA ILE A 369 -9.15 0.38 14.68
C ILE A 369 -10.13 1.42 14.11
N LEU A 370 -10.99 2.00 14.96
CA LEU A 370 -12.01 2.97 14.55
C LEU A 370 -11.40 4.26 14.02
N LYS A 371 -10.42 4.83 14.74
CA LYS A 371 -9.71 6.06 14.32
C LYS A 371 -8.95 5.85 13.01
N GLY A 372 -8.25 4.72 12.85
CA GLY A 372 -7.55 4.38 11.62
C GLY A 372 -8.50 4.27 10.42
N TRP A 373 -9.64 3.61 10.60
CA TRP A 373 -10.66 3.49 9.56
C TRP A 373 -11.28 4.85 9.21
N ARG A 374 -11.64 5.66 10.21
CA ARG A 374 -12.18 7.02 10.01
C ARG A 374 -11.19 7.93 9.26
N THR A 375 -9.91 7.85 9.58
CA THR A 375 -8.86 8.63 8.90
C THR A 375 -8.78 8.29 7.43
N TYR A 376 -8.90 7.01 7.06
CA TYR A 376 -8.89 6.59 5.67
C TYR A 376 -10.22 6.92 4.96
N PHE A 377 -11.35 6.64 5.60
CA PHE A 377 -12.70 6.77 5.04
C PHE A 377 -13.41 8.07 5.47
N GLY A 378 -12.64 9.16 5.63
CA GLY A 378 -13.15 10.46 6.08
C GLY A 378 -13.65 11.40 4.98
N CYS A 379 -13.71 10.94 3.72
CA CYS A 379 -14.10 11.74 2.57
C CYS A 379 -15.41 11.25 1.95
N GLY A 380 -16.11 12.12 1.22
CA GLY A 380 -17.35 11.80 0.54
C GLY A 380 -18.57 11.65 1.48
N ALA A 381 -19.58 10.90 1.07
CA ALA A 381 -20.82 10.68 1.81
C ALA A 381 -20.63 9.60 2.90
N THR A 382 -20.10 9.99 4.06
CA THR A 382 -19.72 9.06 5.14
C THR A 382 -20.84 8.71 6.11
N SER A 383 -21.89 9.53 6.25
CA SER A 383 -22.88 9.45 7.34
C SER A 383 -23.57 8.09 7.47
N LYS A 384 -23.99 7.47 6.35
CA LYS A 384 -24.61 6.14 6.37
C LYS A 384 -23.63 5.04 6.80
N ALA A 385 -22.37 5.11 6.31
CA ALA A 385 -21.34 4.16 6.66
C ALA A 385 -20.94 4.26 8.14
N TYR A 386 -20.77 5.50 8.64
CA TYR A 386 -20.44 5.76 10.04
C TYR A 386 -21.52 5.27 10.98
N ARG A 387 -22.80 5.59 10.68
CA ARG A 387 -23.93 5.08 11.47
C ARG A 387 -23.92 3.56 11.54
N ALA A 388 -23.80 2.88 10.41
CA ALA A 388 -23.79 1.43 10.36
C ALA A 388 -22.62 0.79 11.12
N VAL A 389 -21.48 1.49 11.23
CA VAL A 389 -20.34 1.03 12.04
C VAL A 389 -20.59 1.32 13.51
N ASP A 390 -21.06 2.51 13.88
CA ASP A 390 -21.33 2.89 15.27
C ASP A 390 -22.40 1.97 15.92
N GLU A 391 -23.49 1.69 15.20
CA GLU A 391 -24.52 0.73 15.64
C GLU A 391 -23.93 -0.66 15.90
N HIS A 392 -23.08 -1.16 14.97
CA HIS A 392 -22.43 -2.45 15.14
C HIS A 392 -21.44 -2.46 16.31
N VAL A 393 -20.67 -1.39 16.49
CA VAL A 393 -19.72 -1.23 17.60
C VAL A 393 -20.48 -1.24 18.93
N TYR A 394 -21.55 -0.46 19.03
CA TYR A 394 -22.41 -0.45 20.21
C TYR A 394 -22.91 -1.85 20.58
N ASP A 395 -23.52 -2.54 19.63
CA ASP A 395 -24.03 -3.90 19.87
C ASP A 395 -22.94 -4.88 20.30
N LYS A 396 -21.79 -4.86 19.65
CA LYS A 396 -20.67 -5.76 19.99
C LYS A 396 -20.07 -5.45 21.35
N VAL A 397 -19.84 -4.19 21.68
CA VAL A 397 -19.33 -3.75 22.99
C VAL A 397 -20.31 -4.14 24.09
N ARG A 398 -21.61 -3.84 23.91
CA ARG A 398 -22.66 -4.19 24.87
C ARG A 398 -22.70 -5.70 25.11
N HIS A 399 -22.69 -6.52 24.07
CA HIS A 399 -22.68 -7.98 24.20
C HIS A 399 -21.41 -8.51 24.88
N PHE A 400 -20.25 -7.94 24.54
CA PHE A 400 -18.98 -8.30 25.18
C PHE A 400 -18.99 -8.01 26.69
N LEU A 401 -19.37 -6.80 27.08
CA LEU A 401 -19.44 -6.39 28.48
C LEU A 401 -20.52 -7.13 29.27
N ARG A 402 -21.70 -7.32 28.68
CA ARG A 402 -22.76 -8.13 29.28
C ARG A 402 -22.29 -9.52 29.68
N ARG A 403 -21.57 -10.20 28.79
CA ARG A 403 -21.02 -11.54 29.07
C ARG A 403 -19.96 -11.48 30.16
N ARG A 404 -19.08 -10.50 30.06
CA ARG A 404 -17.97 -10.31 31.00
C ARG A 404 -18.46 -10.04 32.44
N HIS A 405 -19.49 -9.22 32.58
CA HIS A 405 -20.08 -8.86 33.87
C HIS A 405 -21.25 -9.78 34.26
N LYS A 406 -21.48 -10.88 33.55
CA LYS A 406 -22.55 -11.86 33.83
C LYS A 406 -23.94 -11.20 33.99
N VAL A 407 -24.25 -10.16 33.21
CA VAL A 407 -25.54 -9.48 33.24
C VAL A 407 -26.62 -10.36 32.60
N SER A 408 -27.67 -10.67 33.32
CA SER A 408 -28.76 -11.56 32.89
C SER A 408 -29.65 -10.97 31.81
N SER A 409 -29.83 -9.63 31.83
CA SER A 409 -30.63 -8.89 30.84
C SER A 409 -29.87 -8.68 29.51
N GLN A 410 -30.51 -7.99 28.54
CA GLN A 410 -29.87 -7.59 27.28
C GLN A 410 -28.71 -6.58 27.47
N GLY A 411 -28.52 -6.06 28.68
CA GLY A 411 -27.43 -5.14 29.02
C GLY A 411 -27.65 -3.69 28.54
N THR A 412 -28.81 -3.38 27.99
CA THR A 412 -29.11 -2.02 27.48
C THR A 412 -29.19 -0.97 28.59
N HIS A 413 -29.65 -1.36 29.77
CA HIS A 413 -29.73 -0.48 30.93
C HIS A 413 -28.36 -0.22 31.58
N GLN A 414 -27.53 -1.28 31.71
CA GLN A 414 -26.21 -1.17 32.31
C GLN A 414 -25.18 -0.53 31.35
N PHE A 415 -25.36 -0.74 30.04
CA PHE A 415 -24.47 -0.26 29.00
C PHE A 415 -25.26 0.48 27.90
N PRO A 416 -25.93 1.61 28.22
CA PRO A 416 -26.61 2.42 27.22
C PRO A 416 -25.57 3.07 26.26
N GLU A 417 -26.06 3.54 25.13
CA GLU A 417 -25.22 4.10 24.08
C GLU A 417 -24.34 5.28 24.56
N GLU A 418 -24.97 6.16 25.38
CA GLU A 418 -24.30 7.32 25.98
C GLU A 418 -23.16 6.92 26.91
N ARG A 419 -23.29 5.81 27.61
CA ARG A 419 -22.26 5.29 28.49
C ARG A 419 -21.12 4.67 27.69
N VAL A 420 -21.46 3.88 26.66
CA VAL A 420 -20.44 3.21 25.80
C VAL A 420 -19.58 4.24 25.09
N PHE A 421 -20.20 5.19 24.40
CA PHE A 421 -19.48 6.25 23.68
C PHE A 421 -19.04 7.44 24.53
N GLY A 422 -19.47 7.51 25.78
CA GLY A 422 -19.09 8.52 26.76
C GLY A 422 -18.09 8.01 27.77
N SER A 423 -18.54 7.70 29.00
CA SER A 423 -17.66 7.36 30.12
C SER A 423 -16.82 6.10 29.92
N MET A 424 -17.21 5.18 29.04
CA MET A 424 -16.41 3.99 28.73
C MET A 424 -15.34 4.24 27.64
N GLY A 425 -15.29 5.42 27.04
CA GLY A 425 -14.23 5.91 26.20
C GLY A 425 -14.20 5.38 24.76
N VAL A 426 -15.25 4.69 24.29
CA VAL A 426 -15.31 4.22 22.89
C VAL A 426 -15.53 5.40 21.94
N VAL A 427 -14.73 5.51 20.90
CA VAL A 427 -14.85 6.58 19.90
C VAL A 427 -16.07 6.37 19.01
N ARG A 428 -16.90 7.41 18.88
CA ARG A 428 -18.02 7.46 17.94
C ARG A 428 -17.58 8.05 16.61
N LEU A 429 -17.90 7.39 15.51
CA LEU A 429 -17.52 7.88 14.16
C LEU A 429 -18.38 9.07 13.71
N GLN A 430 -19.65 9.11 14.08
CA GLN A 430 -20.57 10.22 13.77
C GLN A 430 -20.37 11.48 14.63
N GLY A 431 -19.53 11.44 15.62
CA GLY A 431 -19.26 12.61 16.48
C GLY A 431 -18.54 13.75 15.76
N PRO A 432 -18.63 15.00 16.25
CA PRO A 432 -17.75 16.06 15.78
C PRO A 432 -16.31 15.58 15.87
N MET A 433 -15.43 16.04 14.97
CA MET A 433 -14.00 15.78 15.11
C MET A 433 -13.57 16.40 16.44
N GLY A 434 -13.54 15.56 17.48
CA GLY A 434 -13.12 15.97 18.81
C GLY A 434 -11.78 16.66 18.71
N VAL A 435 -11.76 17.86 19.22
CA VAL A 435 -10.63 18.64 19.69
C VAL A 435 -9.33 17.85 19.63
N ARG A 436 -8.39 18.38 18.84
CA ARG A 436 -6.97 18.03 18.90
C ARG A 436 -6.55 18.11 20.38
N LEU A 437 -6.31 16.95 21.00
CA LEU A 437 -5.48 16.86 22.18
C LEU A 437 -4.03 16.70 21.74
#